data_a18e7c350cb178d094bca3749eb16057
#
_entry.id   a18e7c350cb178d094bca3749eb16057
#
_cell.length_a   1.000
_cell.length_b   1.000
_cell.length_c   1.000
_cell.angle_alpha   90.00
_cell.angle_beta   90.00
_cell.angle_gamma   90.00
#
_symmetry.space_group_name_H-M   'P 1'
#
loop_
_entity.id
_entity.type
_entity.pdbx_description
1 polymer ?
#
loop_
_entity_poly.entity_id
_entity_poly.type
_entity_poly.pdbx_seq_one_letter_code
_entity_poly.pdbx_strand_id
1 'polypeptide(L)'
;GGALKDWLEHNNPDCKLFISDPAKGYNDSMKEIDIVFLQIHVRTENDGTQDLALMKQLISALPDVPVFVRTTILPGTSELLSKETGHSVHYMPEFLTERTHIEDFKKQTMVFTGAVELLTKIFVGKKFTVMTPLEAELTKYMHNVFGAYKVTYFNACREYCEKMGADWRTVHTGCLLSGYINDTH
;
A
#
# COMPACT_ATOMS: atom_id res chain seq x y z
N GLY A 1 -6.45 -3.39 4.42
CA GLY A 1 -7.41 -2.77 5.37
C GLY A 1 -7.16 -3.14 6.81
N GLY A 2 -6.87 -4.43 7.12
CA GLY A 2 -6.80 -4.92 8.51
C GLY A 2 -5.84 -4.16 9.41
N ALA A 3 -4.58 -3.96 9.01
CA ALA A 3 -3.60 -3.24 9.82
C ALA A 3 -3.96 -1.76 10.06
N LEU A 4 -4.58 -1.11 9.09
CA LEU A 4 -5.08 0.26 9.25
C LEU A 4 -6.23 0.31 10.26
N LYS A 5 -7.20 -0.60 10.12
CA LYS A 5 -8.32 -0.73 11.07
C LYS A 5 -7.81 -0.95 12.49
N ASP A 6 -6.97 -1.96 12.69
CA ASP A 6 -6.38 -2.31 13.98
C ASP A 6 -5.65 -1.11 14.61
N TRP A 7 -4.85 -0.41 13.82
CA TRP A 7 -4.12 0.76 14.32
C TRP A 7 -5.06 1.90 14.74
N LEU A 8 -6.09 2.22 13.94
CA LEU A 8 -7.05 3.28 14.24
C LEU A 8 -7.84 2.99 15.52
N GLU A 9 -8.35 1.76 15.67
CA GLU A 9 -9.09 1.34 16.85
C GLU A 9 -8.27 1.47 18.14
N HIS A 10 -6.96 1.24 18.08
CA HIS A 10 -6.10 1.30 19.27
C HIS A 10 -5.51 2.69 19.56
N ASN A 11 -5.29 3.51 18.53
CA ASN A 11 -4.52 4.76 18.68
C ASN A 11 -5.35 6.02 18.45
N ASN A 12 -6.55 5.90 17.92
CA ASN A 12 -7.47 7.02 17.73
C ASN A 12 -8.91 6.61 18.04
N PRO A 13 -9.25 6.41 19.33
CA PRO A 13 -10.58 5.95 19.76
C PRO A 13 -11.71 6.93 19.42
N ASP A 14 -11.40 8.20 19.19
CA ASP A 14 -12.37 9.22 18.80
C ASP A 14 -12.74 9.15 17.31
N CYS A 15 -11.99 8.39 16.53
CA CYS A 15 -12.23 8.16 15.10
C CYS A 15 -13.33 7.11 14.93
N LYS A 16 -14.50 7.52 14.44
CA LYS A 16 -15.58 6.58 14.13
C LYS A 16 -15.28 5.87 12.80
N LEU A 17 -15.17 4.56 12.86
CA LEU A 17 -14.88 3.74 11.69
C LEU A 17 -16.15 3.19 11.05
N PHE A 18 -16.28 3.38 9.75
CA PHE A 18 -17.27 2.75 8.89
C PHE A 18 -16.55 1.81 7.92
N ILE A 19 -17.02 0.58 7.80
CA ILE A 19 -16.36 -0.44 6.97
C ILE A 19 -17.35 -0.97 5.95
N SER A 20 -16.95 -0.96 4.69
CA SER A 20 -17.64 -1.61 3.60
C SER A 20 -16.74 -2.65 2.95
N ASP A 21 -16.98 -3.92 3.27
CA ASP A 21 -16.34 -5.10 2.69
C ASP A 21 -17.40 -6.22 2.66
N PRO A 22 -18.29 -6.23 1.66
CA PRO A 22 -19.39 -7.18 1.59
C PRO A 22 -18.93 -8.64 1.61
N ALA A 23 -17.75 -8.93 1.09
CA ALA A 23 -17.19 -10.29 1.10
C ALA A 23 -16.87 -10.78 2.52
N LYS A 24 -16.66 -9.85 3.46
CA LYS A 24 -16.43 -10.14 4.90
C LYS A 24 -17.64 -9.80 5.78
N GLY A 25 -18.77 -9.45 5.18
CA GLY A 25 -20.00 -9.13 5.89
C GLY A 25 -20.08 -7.72 6.47
N TYR A 26 -19.16 -6.81 6.12
CA TYR A 26 -19.21 -5.41 6.51
C TYR A 26 -20.00 -4.59 5.48
N ASN A 27 -21.08 -3.93 5.92
CA ASN A 27 -21.98 -3.18 5.05
C ASN A 27 -22.39 -1.84 5.69
N ASP A 28 -21.45 -1.11 6.26
CA ASP A 28 -21.75 0.18 6.89
C ASP A 28 -22.10 1.23 5.83
N SER A 29 -22.95 2.17 6.21
CA SER A 29 -23.32 3.29 5.34
C SER A 29 -22.17 4.29 5.23
N MET A 30 -21.84 4.70 4.00
CA MET A 30 -20.81 5.69 3.69
C MET A 30 -21.37 7.10 3.52
N LYS A 31 -22.51 7.44 4.13
CA LYS A 31 -23.16 8.75 3.97
C LYS A 31 -22.60 9.84 4.87
N GLU A 32 -22.13 9.48 6.05
CA GLU A 32 -21.65 10.41 7.10
C GLU A 32 -20.20 10.12 7.41
N ILE A 33 -19.29 10.44 6.45
CA ILE A 33 -17.86 10.20 6.53
C ILE A 33 -17.10 11.46 6.14
N ASP A 34 -15.92 11.65 6.71
CA ASP A 34 -15.04 12.78 6.45
C ASP A 34 -13.90 12.41 5.46
N ILE A 35 -13.61 11.13 5.31
CA ILE A 35 -12.49 10.61 4.52
C ILE A 35 -12.71 9.15 4.17
N VAL A 36 -12.18 8.72 3.03
CA VAL A 36 -12.21 7.32 2.59
C VAL A 36 -10.79 6.79 2.38
N PHE A 37 -10.52 5.60 2.91
CA PHE A 37 -9.36 4.78 2.58
C PHE A 37 -9.82 3.62 1.71
N LEU A 38 -9.59 3.72 0.40
CA LEU A 38 -10.03 2.73 -0.59
C LEU A 38 -8.94 1.69 -0.82
N GLN A 39 -9.25 0.43 -0.48
CA GLN A 39 -8.34 -0.70 -0.66
C GLN A 39 -9.12 -1.87 -1.26
N ILE A 40 -9.12 -1.97 -2.56
CA ILE A 40 -9.80 -3.02 -3.33
C ILE A 40 -8.80 -3.73 -4.24
N HIS A 41 -9.13 -4.94 -4.68
CA HIS A 41 -8.33 -5.62 -5.69
C HIS A 41 -8.53 -4.94 -7.06
N VAL A 42 -7.42 -4.66 -7.73
CA VAL A 42 -7.40 -4.13 -9.10
C VAL A 42 -6.76 -5.18 -10.00
N ARG A 43 -7.51 -5.63 -11.01
CA ARG A 43 -7.01 -6.60 -11.97
C ARG A 43 -6.02 -5.94 -12.91
N THR A 44 -4.90 -6.60 -13.13
CA THR A 44 -3.92 -6.22 -14.16
C THR A 44 -4.15 -7.12 -15.38
N GLU A 45 -4.29 -6.52 -16.54
CA GLU A 45 -4.47 -7.22 -17.81
C GLU A 45 -3.13 -7.70 -18.38
N ASN A 46 -3.18 -8.55 -19.43
CA ASN A 46 -1.99 -9.15 -20.02
C ASN A 46 -1.04 -8.13 -20.68
N ASP A 47 -1.54 -6.97 -21.06
CA ASP A 47 -0.77 -5.85 -21.62
C ASP A 47 -0.19 -4.92 -20.56
N GLY A 48 -0.41 -5.23 -19.27
CA GLY A 48 0.05 -4.45 -18.13
C GLY A 48 -0.89 -3.32 -17.72
N THR A 49 -2.00 -3.08 -18.39
CA THR A 49 -3.01 -2.11 -17.98
C THR A 49 -3.80 -2.61 -16.76
N GLN A 50 -4.47 -1.70 -16.07
CA GLN A 50 -5.29 -2.03 -14.91
C GLN A 50 -6.77 -1.73 -15.18
N ASP A 51 -7.66 -2.66 -14.81
CA ASP A 51 -9.10 -2.44 -14.83
C ASP A 51 -9.53 -1.58 -13.64
N LEU A 52 -9.81 -0.32 -13.90
CA LEU A 52 -10.21 0.67 -12.91
C LEU A 52 -11.74 0.86 -12.82
N ALA A 53 -12.55 0.09 -13.56
CA ALA A 53 -13.99 0.30 -13.66
C ALA A 53 -14.69 0.26 -12.28
N LEU A 54 -14.41 -0.77 -11.49
CA LEU A 54 -14.96 -0.89 -10.13
C LEU A 54 -14.51 0.27 -9.23
N MET A 55 -13.23 0.66 -9.30
CA MET A 55 -12.70 1.75 -8.49
C MET A 55 -13.40 3.08 -8.82
N LYS A 56 -13.56 3.39 -10.09
CA LYS A 56 -14.30 4.57 -10.56
C LYS A 56 -15.76 4.56 -10.10
N GLN A 57 -16.44 3.43 -10.25
CA GLN A 57 -17.82 3.27 -9.81
C GLN A 57 -17.96 3.52 -8.30
N LEU A 58 -17.07 2.94 -7.48
CA LEU A 58 -17.09 3.12 -6.04
C LEU A 58 -16.82 4.57 -5.66
N ILE A 59 -15.80 5.21 -6.22
CA ILE A 59 -15.45 6.61 -5.92
C ILE A 59 -16.63 7.53 -6.30
N SER A 60 -17.23 7.36 -7.47
CA SER A 60 -18.36 8.19 -7.93
C SER A 60 -19.62 8.05 -7.07
N ALA A 61 -19.73 6.99 -6.29
CA ALA A 61 -20.86 6.77 -5.37
C ALA A 61 -20.64 7.35 -3.96
N LEU A 62 -19.44 7.85 -3.66
CA LEU A 62 -19.10 8.43 -2.37
C LEU A 62 -19.62 9.87 -2.24
N PRO A 63 -19.82 10.38 -1.03
CA PRO A 63 -19.97 11.83 -0.81
C PRO A 63 -18.69 12.57 -1.22
N ASP A 64 -18.79 13.91 -1.36
CA ASP A 64 -17.65 14.76 -1.73
C ASP A 64 -16.66 14.91 -0.56
N VAL A 65 -15.84 13.89 -0.38
CA VAL A 65 -14.79 13.81 0.65
C VAL A 65 -13.47 13.32 0.04
N PRO A 66 -12.32 13.60 0.67
CA PRO A 66 -11.04 13.09 0.20
C PRO A 66 -11.01 11.55 0.18
N VAL A 67 -10.57 10.98 -0.95
CA VAL A 67 -10.43 9.53 -1.14
C VAL A 67 -8.95 9.17 -1.25
N PHE A 68 -8.47 8.31 -0.35
CA PHE A 68 -7.10 7.81 -0.37
C PHE A 68 -7.06 6.38 -0.89
N VAL A 69 -6.57 6.20 -2.10
CA VAL A 69 -6.32 4.89 -2.69
C VAL A 69 -5.08 4.29 -2.04
N ARG A 70 -5.20 3.05 -1.55
CA ARG A 70 -4.12 2.30 -0.90
C ARG A 70 -3.68 1.07 -1.67
N THR A 71 -4.45 0.66 -2.65
CA THR A 71 -4.11 -0.41 -3.60
C THR A 71 -2.95 0.02 -4.49
N THR A 72 -2.05 -0.91 -4.84
CA THR A 72 -0.99 -0.63 -5.83
C THR A 72 -1.63 -0.35 -7.19
N ILE A 73 -1.43 0.86 -7.68
CA ILE A 73 -1.97 1.36 -8.96
C ILE A 73 -0.84 1.88 -9.84
N LEU A 74 -1.07 1.93 -11.15
CA LEU A 74 -0.10 2.47 -12.09
C LEU A 74 0.15 3.97 -11.84
N PRO A 75 1.40 4.47 -12.04
CA PRO A 75 1.69 5.90 -11.92
C PRO A 75 0.80 6.78 -12.78
N GLY A 76 0.26 7.85 -12.20
CA GLY A 76 -0.70 8.77 -12.83
C GLY A 76 -2.17 8.38 -12.62
N THR A 77 -2.46 7.24 -11.99
CA THR A 77 -3.83 6.76 -11.81
C THR A 77 -4.66 7.64 -10.87
N SER A 78 -4.07 8.18 -9.80
CA SER A 78 -4.82 9.05 -8.86
C SER A 78 -5.32 10.33 -9.55
N GLU A 79 -4.48 10.93 -10.38
CA GLU A 79 -4.85 12.11 -11.15
C GLU A 79 -5.95 11.79 -12.18
N LEU A 80 -5.82 10.65 -12.88
CA LEU A 80 -6.83 10.15 -13.80
C LEU A 80 -8.18 9.94 -13.10
N LEU A 81 -8.18 9.28 -11.95
CA LEU A 81 -9.38 9.04 -11.15
C LEU A 81 -10.01 10.36 -10.68
N SER A 82 -9.20 11.31 -10.20
CA SER A 82 -9.71 12.65 -9.81
C SER A 82 -10.41 13.33 -10.97
N LYS A 83 -9.79 13.33 -12.15
CA LYS A 83 -10.34 13.96 -13.35
C LYS A 83 -11.64 13.31 -13.83
N GLU A 84 -11.71 11.99 -13.79
CA GLU A 84 -12.85 11.24 -14.32
C GLU A 84 -14.03 11.15 -13.35
N THR A 85 -13.79 11.16 -12.04
CA THR A 85 -14.84 11.05 -11.04
C THR A 85 -15.27 12.38 -10.43
N GLY A 86 -14.46 13.43 -10.60
CA GLY A 86 -14.68 14.75 -9.97
C GLY A 86 -14.36 14.79 -8.48
N HIS A 87 -13.86 13.69 -7.88
CA HIS A 87 -13.50 13.61 -6.48
C HIS A 87 -12.02 13.97 -6.24
N SER A 88 -11.70 14.43 -5.02
CA SER A 88 -10.32 14.61 -4.58
C SER A 88 -9.69 13.25 -4.28
N VAL A 89 -9.01 12.65 -5.26
CA VAL A 89 -8.38 11.33 -5.13
C VAL A 89 -6.89 11.50 -4.88
N HIS A 90 -6.44 10.88 -3.80
CA HIS A 90 -5.06 10.87 -3.34
C HIS A 90 -4.53 9.44 -3.29
N TYR A 91 -3.21 9.29 -3.16
CA TYR A 91 -2.58 8.01 -2.99
C TYR A 91 -1.89 7.91 -1.63
N MET A 92 -2.12 6.83 -0.90
CA MET A 92 -1.46 6.57 0.39
C MET A 92 -0.93 5.14 0.41
N PRO A 93 0.28 4.90 -0.14
CA PRO A 93 0.87 3.57 -0.20
C PRO A 93 1.11 2.97 1.17
N GLU A 94 1.16 1.65 1.22
CA GLU A 94 1.62 0.88 2.37
C GLU A 94 2.86 0.06 1.98
N PHE A 95 3.80 -0.12 2.91
CA PHE A 95 5.02 -0.88 2.73
C PHE A 95 5.05 -2.02 3.77
N LEU A 96 3.99 -2.85 3.74
CA LEU A 96 3.76 -3.90 4.71
C LEU A 96 4.15 -5.26 4.11
N THR A 97 4.76 -6.10 4.92
CA THR A 97 4.94 -7.51 4.59
C THR A 97 3.73 -8.31 5.09
N GLU A 98 3.38 -9.39 4.40
CA GLU A 98 2.20 -10.18 4.74
C GLU A 98 2.26 -10.73 6.17
N ARG A 99 3.45 -11.17 6.60
CA ARG A 99 3.65 -11.81 7.91
C ARG A 99 3.59 -10.84 9.09
N THR A 100 4.06 -9.60 8.91
CA THR A 100 4.28 -8.63 10.00
C THR A 100 3.50 -7.33 9.80
N HIS A 101 2.45 -7.36 8.95
CA HIS A 101 1.73 -6.16 8.51
C HIS A 101 1.25 -5.24 9.64
N ILE A 102 0.87 -5.78 10.80
CA ILE A 102 0.45 -4.97 11.97
C ILE A 102 1.65 -4.23 12.57
N GLU A 103 2.76 -4.95 12.82
CA GLU A 103 3.98 -4.36 13.38
C GLU A 103 4.67 -3.41 12.41
N ASP A 104 4.66 -3.76 11.11
CA ASP A 104 5.18 -2.89 10.06
C ASP A 104 4.36 -1.60 9.98
N PHE A 105 3.03 -1.68 10.08
CA PHE A 105 2.17 -0.50 10.10
C PHE A 105 2.48 0.41 11.28
N LYS A 106 2.76 -0.15 12.47
CA LYS A 106 3.17 0.63 13.65
C LYS A 106 4.47 1.40 13.44
N LYS A 107 5.43 0.83 12.72
CA LYS A 107 6.79 1.36 12.54
C LYS A 107 6.96 2.23 11.29
N GLN A 108 6.16 1.98 10.24
CA GLN A 108 6.34 2.68 8.97
C GLN A 108 6.11 4.19 9.07
N THR A 109 6.89 4.96 8.30
CA THR A 109 6.60 6.35 8.00
C THR A 109 5.48 6.40 6.98
N MET A 110 4.45 7.21 7.24
CA MET A 110 3.31 7.37 6.33
C MET A 110 3.68 8.28 5.16
N VAL A 111 3.05 8.06 4.01
CA VAL A 111 3.13 8.96 2.85
C VAL A 111 1.78 9.64 2.70
N PHE A 112 1.77 10.97 2.76
CA PHE A 112 0.59 11.79 2.58
C PHE A 112 0.69 12.54 1.25
N THR A 113 -0.35 12.49 0.44
CA THR A 113 -0.39 13.17 -0.87
C THR A 113 -1.47 14.25 -0.96
N GLY A 114 -2.04 14.64 0.19
CA GLY A 114 -3.05 15.67 0.34
C GLY A 114 -3.76 15.56 1.67
N ALA A 115 -4.69 16.47 1.94
CA ALA A 115 -5.47 16.56 3.18
C ALA A 115 -4.62 16.38 4.46
N VAL A 116 -3.40 16.94 4.48
CA VAL A 116 -2.37 16.70 5.51
C VAL A 116 -2.89 17.02 6.91
N GLU A 117 -3.61 18.12 7.08
CA GLU A 117 -4.18 18.52 8.38
C GLU A 117 -5.18 17.46 8.91
N LEU A 118 -6.00 16.89 8.04
CA LEU A 118 -6.94 15.83 8.42
C LEU A 118 -6.19 14.54 8.75
N LEU A 119 -5.23 14.15 7.92
CA LEU A 119 -4.45 12.94 8.15
C LEU A 119 -3.60 13.00 9.42
N THR A 120 -3.05 14.15 9.78
CA THR A 120 -2.29 14.31 11.04
C THR A 120 -3.17 14.17 12.29
N LYS A 121 -4.45 14.56 12.21
CA LYS A 121 -5.44 14.31 13.27
C LYS A 121 -5.82 12.83 13.36
N ILE A 122 -5.88 12.13 12.23
CA ILE A 122 -6.21 10.70 12.17
C ILE A 122 -5.02 9.86 12.63
N PHE A 123 -3.81 10.16 12.14
CA PHE A 123 -2.59 9.39 12.40
C PHE A 123 -1.71 10.04 13.47
N VAL A 124 -2.29 10.31 14.64
CA VAL A 124 -1.60 10.94 15.77
C VAL A 124 -0.32 10.17 16.14
N GLY A 125 0.80 10.88 16.26
CA GLY A 125 2.10 10.30 16.63
C GLY A 125 2.83 9.55 15.52
N LYS A 126 2.23 9.39 14.34
CA LYS A 126 2.91 8.80 13.18
C LYS A 126 3.90 9.77 12.55
N LYS A 127 5.08 9.25 12.19
CA LYS A 127 5.97 9.96 11.27
C LYS A 127 5.37 9.94 9.88
N PHE A 128 5.50 11.03 9.13
CA PHE A 128 5.03 11.10 7.75
C PHE A 128 5.97 11.92 6.87
N THR A 129 5.86 11.71 5.59
CA THR A 129 6.42 12.55 4.53
C THR A 129 5.32 12.97 3.58
N VAL A 130 5.48 14.12 2.95
CA VAL A 130 4.51 14.63 1.96
C VAL A 130 5.12 14.48 0.58
N MET A 131 4.33 13.95 -0.34
CA MET A 131 4.70 13.74 -1.75
C MET A 131 3.52 14.17 -2.64
N THR A 132 3.78 14.40 -3.92
CA THR A 132 2.70 14.43 -4.92
C THR A 132 2.14 13.02 -5.12
N PRO A 133 0.89 12.86 -5.61
CA PRO A 133 0.33 11.53 -5.91
C PRO A 133 1.22 10.71 -6.83
N LEU A 134 1.74 11.32 -7.90
CA LEU A 134 2.64 10.64 -8.84
C LEU A 134 3.93 10.16 -8.19
N GLU A 135 4.57 10.97 -7.34
CA GLU A 135 5.78 10.57 -6.61
C GLU A 135 5.51 9.39 -5.67
N ALA A 136 4.38 9.40 -4.98
CA ALA A 136 3.99 8.31 -4.09
C ALA A 136 3.68 7.01 -4.84
N GLU A 137 3.00 7.09 -5.99
CA GLU A 137 2.74 5.95 -6.87
C GLU A 137 4.04 5.36 -7.41
N LEU A 138 4.95 6.20 -7.92
CA LEU A 138 6.29 5.77 -8.37
C LEU A 138 7.10 5.15 -7.23
N THR A 139 7.07 5.74 -6.04
CA THR A 139 7.75 5.19 -4.85
C THR A 139 7.27 3.77 -4.55
N LYS A 140 5.96 3.54 -4.57
CA LYS A 140 5.39 2.20 -4.33
C LYS A 140 5.79 1.21 -5.42
N TYR A 141 5.76 1.64 -6.67
CA TYR A 141 6.16 0.81 -7.80
C TYR A 141 7.63 0.40 -7.71
N MET A 142 8.53 1.36 -7.52
CA MET A 142 9.96 1.11 -7.40
C MET A 142 10.28 0.19 -6.22
N HIS A 143 9.62 0.38 -5.08
CA HIS A 143 9.75 -0.50 -3.91
C HIS A 143 9.36 -1.95 -4.26
N ASN A 144 8.19 -2.15 -4.87
CA ASN A 144 7.71 -3.49 -5.21
C ASN A 144 8.57 -4.17 -6.29
N VAL A 145 8.97 -3.42 -7.32
CA VAL A 145 9.86 -3.93 -8.39
C VAL A 145 11.23 -4.32 -7.83
N PHE A 146 11.78 -3.52 -6.90
CA PHE A 146 13.03 -3.88 -6.23
C PHE A 146 12.91 -5.19 -5.45
N GLY A 147 11.80 -5.39 -4.72
CA GLY A 147 11.52 -6.66 -4.02
C GLY A 147 11.47 -7.85 -4.98
N ALA A 148 10.74 -7.72 -6.10
CA ALA A 148 10.67 -8.76 -7.13
C ALA A 148 12.04 -9.06 -7.76
N TYR A 149 12.83 -8.03 -8.04
CA TYR A 149 14.19 -8.19 -8.54
C TYR A 149 15.11 -8.92 -7.56
N LYS A 150 15.00 -8.58 -6.27
CA LYS A 150 15.75 -9.23 -5.19
C LYS A 150 15.44 -10.73 -5.12
N VAL A 151 14.16 -11.11 -5.18
CA VAL A 151 13.74 -12.52 -5.19
C VAL A 151 14.31 -13.24 -6.41
N THR A 152 14.21 -12.64 -7.59
CA THR A 152 14.74 -13.22 -8.84
C THR A 152 16.26 -13.41 -8.76
N TYR A 153 16.98 -12.42 -8.24
CA TYR A 153 18.43 -12.49 -8.04
C TYR A 153 18.81 -13.67 -7.12
N PHE A 154 18.16 -13.79 -5.97
CA PHE A 154 18.49 -14.86 -5.04
C PHE A 154 18.11 -16.24 -5.56
N ASN A 155 17.04 -16.37 -6.33
CA ASN A 155 16.70 -17.63 -7.01
C ASN A 155 17.79 -18.05 -7.99
N ALA A 156 18.28 -17.12 -8.81
CA ALA A 156 19.40 -17.40 -9.73
C ALA A 156 20.69 -17.77 -8.98
N CYS A 157 21.00 -17.09 -7.88
CA CYS A 157 22.15 -17.43 -7.04
C CYS A 157 22.02 -18.85 -6.44
N ARG A 158 20.83 -19.21 -5.99
CA ARG A 158 20.55 -20.55 -5.48
C ARG A 158 20.79 -21.62 -6.55
N GLU A 159 20.21 -21.43 -7.74
CA GLU A 159 20.42 -22.38 -8.86
C GLU A 159 21.91 -22.53 -9.20
N TYR A 160 22.66 -21.44 -9.15
CA TYR A 160 24.10 -21.47 -9.39
C TYR A 160 24.84 -22.27 -8.31
N CYS A 161 24.54 -22.06 -7.03
CA CYS A 161 25.10 -22.83 -5.92
C CYS A 161 24.83 -24.32 -6.08
N GLU A 162 23.60 -24.70 -6.42
CA GLU A 162 23.19 -26.09 -6.65
C GLU A 162 24.02 -26.73 -7.79
N LYS A 163 24.24 -26.02 -8.91
CA LYS A 163 25.08 -26.49 -10.04
C LYS A 163 26.55 -26.65 -9.65
N MET A 164 27.04 -25.82 -8.73
CA MET A 164 28.41 -25.88 -8.24
C MET A 164 28.60 -26.86 -7.07
N GLY A 165 27.55 -27.51 -6.59
CA GLY A 165 27.60 -28.42 -5.44
C GLY A 165 27.77 -27.72 -4.09
N ALA A 166 27.45 -26.41 -4.00
CA ALA A 166 27.53 -25.63 -2.78
C ALA A 166 26.18 -25.61 -2.04
N ASP A 167 26.22 -25.60 -0.71
CA ASP A 167 25.03 -25.40 0.09
C ASP A 167 24.57 -23.95 0.04
N TRP A 168 23.41 -23.73 -0.55
CA TRP A 168 22.80 -22.40 -0.70
C TRP A 168 22.61 -21.69 0.65
N ARG A 169 22.21 -22.38 1.70
CA ARG A 169 21.94 -21.75 2.99
C ARG A 169 23.22 -21.18 3.59
N THR A 170 24.31 -21.91 3.48
CA THR A 170 25.63 -21.45 3.92
C THR A 170 26.10 -20.22 3.15
N VAL A 171 25.97 -20.26 1.80
CA VAL A 171 26.35 -19.13 0.94
C VAL A 171 25.49 -17.90 1.22
N HIS A 172 24.17 -18.07 1.31
CA HIS A 172 23.24 -16.98 1.63
C HIS A 172 23.54 -16.33 2.99
N THR A 173 23.74 -17.15 4.02
CA THR A 173 24.15 -16.65 5.36
C THR A 173 25.45 -15.85 5.25
N GLY A 174 26.42 -16.33 4.50
CA GLY A 174 27.69 -15.60 4.25
C GLY A 174 27.47 -14.24 3.58
N CYS A 175 26.56 -14.16 2.60
CA CYS A 175 26.22 -12.89 1.95
C CYS A 175 25.62 -11.87 2.94
N LEU A 176 24.84 -12.32 3.93
CA LEU A 176 24.23 -11.44 4.92
C LEU A 176 25.23 -10.86 5.93
N LEU A 177 26.40 -11.51 6.13
CA LEU A 177 27.42 -11.06 7.09
C LEU A 177 28.00 -9.67 6.78
N SER A 178 27.94 -9.24 5.53
CA SER A 178 28.43 -7.91 5.13
C SER A 178 27.56 -6.76 5.67
N GLY A 179 26.30 -7.03 6.07
CA GLY A 179 25.29 -6.02 6.39
C GLY A 179 24.80 -5.19 5.21
N TYR A 180 25.44 -5.32 4.04
CA TYR A 180 25.01 -4.65 2.80
C TYR A 180 23.78 -5.32 2.18
N ILE A 181 23.73 -6.65 2.24
CA ILE A 181 22.60 -7.47 1.81
C ILE A 181 21.76 -7.82 3.05
N ASN A 182 20.45 -7.61 2.99
CA ASN A 182 19.54 -7.96 4.08
C ASN A 182 18.50 -9.00 3.63
N ASP A 183 17.96 -9.75 4.60
CA ASP A 183 17.00 -10.84 4.39
C ASP A 183 15.53 -10.38 4.47
N THR A 184 15.28 -9.07 4.34
CA THR A 184 13.92 -8.55 4.29
C THR A 184 13.34 -8.75 2.89
N HIS A 185 12.62 -9.81 2.72
CA HIS A 185 11.55 -10.31 1.82
C HIS A 185 11.54 -11.81 1.77
#